data_ea7436dbc02ddee0c8fbd2153410cf65
#
_entry.id   ea7436dbc02ddee0c8fbd2153410cf65
#
_cell.length_a   1.000
_cell.length_b   1.000
_cell.length_c   1.000
_cell.angle_alpha   90.00
_cell.angle_beta   90.00
_cell.angle_gamma   90.00
#
_symmetry.space_group_name_H-M   'P 1'
#
loop_
_entity.id
_entity.type
_entity.pdbx_description
1 polymer ?
#
loop_
_entity_poly.entity_id
_entity_poly.type
_entity_poly.pdbx_seq_one_letter_code
_entity_poly.pdbx_strand_id
1 'polypeptide(L)'
;MRRLKGALILTATTAVLFAASAVTAQQPAGEWKAPADAKNVKNPEKDSALGKKSVETNCASCHGPQGKGDGPAAAALSPKPANWTGDKTKKETDGELFWKISNGRGPMPPWKHLPEKERWQIVNYIRELQGVKK
;
A
#
# COMPACT_ATOMS: atom_id res chain seq x y z
N MET A 1 39.35 -55.22 51.82
CA MET A 1 38.98 -53.80 51.76
C MET A 1 39.03 -53.37 50.30
N ARG A 2 37.91 -53.34 49.63
CA ARG A 2 37.80 -52.86 48.20
C ARG A 2 37.00 -51.59 48.18
N ARG A 3 37.67 -50.50 47.80
CA ARG A 3 37.03 -49.18 47.63
C ARG A 3 36.37 -49.14 46.24
N LEU A 4 35.04 -49.04 46.19
CA LEU A 4 34.33 -48.70 44.96
C LEU A 4 34.50 -47.19 44.67
N LYS A 5 35.10 -46.88 43.52
CA LYS A 5 35.10 -45.51 42.99
C LYS A 5 33.81 -45.33 42.17
N GLY A 6 32.88 -44.54 42.70
CA GLY A 6 31.69 -44.13 41.97
C GLY A 6 32.08 -43.12 40.87
N ALA A 7 31.78 -43.45 39.62
CA ALA A 7 31.90 -42.54 38.51
C ALA A 7 30.61 -41.68 38.43
N LEU A 8 30.79 -40.39 38.61
CA LEU A 8 29.71 -39.40 38.45
C LEU A 8 29.52 -39.14 36.95
N ILE A 9 28.41 -39.63 36.38
CA ILE A 9 28.04 -39.34 34.99
C ILE A 9 27.31 -38.02 34.99
N LEU A 10 27.98 -36.99 34.46
CA LEU A 10 27.42 -35.66 34.24
C LEU A 10 26.63 -35.72 32.92
N THR A 11 25.30 -35.82 32.98
CA THR A 11 24.44 -35.69 31.78
C THR A 11 24.24 -34.24 31.46
N ALA A 12 24.92 -33.77 30.40
CA ALA A 12 24.71 -32.43 29.84
C ALA A 12 23.36 -32.44 29.07
N THR A 13 22.35 -31.82 29.63
CA THR A 13 21.07 -31.55 28.95
C THR A 13 21.26 -30.34 28.05
N THR A 14 21.42 -30.55 26.75
CA THR A 14 21.38 -29.50 25.74
C THR A 14 19.95 -28.97 25.59
N ALA A 15 19.68 -27.79 26.14
CA ALA A 15 18.42 -27.06 25.89
C ALA A 15 18.42 -26.52 24.45
N VAL A 16 17.63 -27.13 23.58
CA VAL A 16 17.37 -26.60 22.24
C VAL A 16 16.39 -25.45 22.36
N LEU A 17 16.90 -24.23 22.25
CA LEU A 17 16.08 -23.02 22.14
C LEU A 17 15.40 -22.99 20.77
N PHE A 18 14.12 -23.36 20.69
CA PHE A 18 13.29 -23.09 19.55
C PHE A 18 13.04 -21.58 19.50
N ALA A 19 13.75 -20.86 18.62
CA ALA A 19 13.41 -19.51 18.25
C ALA A 19 12.06 -19.57 17.51
N ALA A 20 10.98 -19.24 18.20
CA ALA A 20 9.68 -19.03 17.59
C ALA A 20 9.79 -17.82 16.67
N SER A 21 9.93 -18.04 15.36
CA SER A 21 9.78 -16.99 14.36
C SER A 21 8.36 -16.45 14.47
N ALA A 22 8.20 -15.25 15.02
CA ALA A 22 6.94 -14.54 15.01
C ALA A 22 6.56 -14.27 13.55
N VAL A 23 5.69 -15.11 13.00
CA VAL A 23 4.97 -14.79 11.77
C VAL A 23 4.11 -13.60 12.11
N THR A 24 4.54 -12.40 11.70
CA THR A 24 3.70 -11.22 11.74
C THR A 24 2.51 -11.48 10.84
N ALA A 25 1.40 -11.90 11.45
CA ALA A 25 0.12 -12.00 10.77
C ALA A 25 -0.18 -10.63 10.17
N GLN A 26 -0.15 -10.53 8.84
CA GLN A 26 -0.61 -9.35 8.12
C GLN A 26 -2.06 -9.13 8.52
N GLN A 27 -2.32 -8.05 9.27
CA GLN A 27 -3.67 -7.68 9.65
C GLN A 27 -4.53 -7.61 8.39
N PRO A 28 -5.75 -8.18 8.41
CA PRO A 28 -6.68 -8.01 7.31
C PRO A 28 -6.82 -6.52 7.07
N ALA A 29 -6.65 -6.12 5.82
CA ALA A 29 -6.66 -4.71 5.44
C ALA A 29 -8.06 -4.15 5.68
N GLY A 30 -8.27 -3.58 6.87
CA GLY A 30 -9.44 -2.79 7.16
C GLY A 30 -9.62 -1.73 6.07
N GLU A 31 -10.80 -1.16 5.95
CA GLU A 31 -11.08 -0.13 4.96
C GLU A 31 -10.01 0.98 5.02
N TRP A 32 -9.38 1.26 3.87
CA TRP A 32 -8.36 2.30 3.80
C TRP A 32 -9.00 3.68 3.72
N LYS A 33 -9.09 4.34 4.86
CA LYS A 33 -9.65 5.69 4.98
C LYS A 33 -8.51 6.70 5.15
N ALA A 34 -8.62 7.81 4.43
CA ALA A 34 -7.80 8.98 4.71
C ALA A 34 -8.28 9.64 6.02
N PRO A 35 -7.43 10.41 6.70
CA PRO A 35 -7.84 11.19 7.86
C PRO A 35 -9.00 12.14 7.53
N ALA A 36 -9.81 12.47 8.53
CA ALA A 36 -11.01 13.26 8.33
C ALA A 36 -10.75 14.66 7.75
N ASP A 37 -9.63 15.26 8.10
CA ASP A 37 -9.19 16.57 7.60
C ASP A 37 -8.83 16.54 6.10
N ALA A 38 -8.36 15.40 5.58
CA ALA A 38 -8.07 15.25 4.16
C ALA A 38 -9.29 15.53 3.27
N LYS A 39 -10.52 15.26 3.74
CA LYS A 39 -11.76 15.53 2.99
C LYS A 39 -11.93 16.99 2.58
N ASN A 40 -11.42 17.90 3.41
CA ASN A 40 -11.61 19.33 3.21
C ASN A 40 -10.52 19.97 2.36
N VAL A 41 -9.46 19.22 2.04
CA VAL A 41 -8.35 19.72 1.23
C VAL A 41 -8.81 19.88 -0.23
N LYS A 42 -8.72 21.10 -0.74
CA LYS A 42 -9.09 21.41 -2.12
C LYS A 42 -7.92 21.18 -3.06
N ASN A 43 -8.22 20.65 -4.24
CA ASN A 43 -7.23 20.50 -5.29
C ASN A 43 -6.96 21.88 -5.94
N PRO A 44 -5.74 22.39 -5.86
CA PRO A 44 -5.40 23.69 -6.46
C PRO A 44 -5.15 23.61 -7.98
N GLU A 45 -4.93 22.40 -8.51
CA GLU A 45 -4.56 22.19 -9.89
C GLU A 45 -5.78 22.01 -10.79
N LYS A 46 -5.66 22.51 -12.04
CA LYS A 46 -6.70 22.37 -13.08
C LYS A 46 -6.27 21.39 -14.18
N ASP A 47 -4.98 21.28 -14.41
CA ASP A 47 -4.39 20.45 -15.45
C ASP A 47 -4.17 19.02 -14.96
N SER A 48 -4.10 18.08 -15.89
CA SER A 48 -3.85 16.66 -15.64
C SER A 48 -2.66 16.09 -16.43
N ALA A 49 -2.01 16.88 -17.26
CA ALA A 49 -1.00 16.40 -18.21
C ALA A 49 0.18 15.67 -17.54
N LEU A 50 0.76 16.25 -16.48
CA LEU A 50 1.81 15.58 -15.72
C LEU A 50 1.27 14.37 -14.99
N GLY A 51 0.05 14.45 -14.45
CA GLY A 51 -0.63 13.36 -13.77
C GLY A 51 -0.86 12.17 -14.69
N LYS A 52 -1.30 12.39 -15.92
CA LYS A 52 -1.44 11.35 -16.93
C LYS A 52 -0.11 10.63 -17.17
N LYS A 53 0.96 11.40 -17.43
CA LYS A 53 2.29 10.84 -17.64
C LYS A 53 2.77 10.02 -16.44
N SER A 54 2.57 10.53 -15.22
CA SER A 54 2.92 9.81 -14.00
C SER A 54 2.14 8.53 -13.83
N VAL A 55 0.85 8.53 -14.13
CA VAL A 55 0.01 7.33 -14.05
C VAL A 55 0.50 6.28 -15.04
N GLU A 56 0.78 6.66 -16.27
CA GLU A 56 1.30 5.74 -17.30
C GLU A 56 2.64 5.12 -16.88
N THR A 57 3.53 5.90 -16.27
CA THR A 57 4.87 5.44 -15.90
C THR A 57 4.89 4.66 -14.57
N ASN A 58 4.15 5.12 -13.57
CA ASN A 58 4.34 4.69 -12.18
C ASN A 58 3.17 3.87 -11.63
N CYS A 59 1.97 4.01 -12.19
CA CYS A 59 0.76 3.45 -11.58
C CYS A 59 0.11 2.35 -12.42
N ALA A 60 0.26 2.41 -13.76
CA ALA A 60 -0.46 1.55 -14.69
C ALA A 60 -0.07 0.07 -14.54
N SER A 61 1.13 -0.25 -14.07
CA SER A 61 1.53 -1.65 -13.81
C SER A 61 0.61 -2.36 -12.83
N CYS A 62 0.06 -1.63 -11.86
CA CYS A 62 -0.87 -2.15 -10.86
C CYS A 62 -2.31 -1.77 -11.16
N HIS A 63 -2.58 -0.50 -11.45
CA HIS A 63 -3.94 0.01 -11.61
C HIS A 63 -4.51 -0.15 -13.02
N GLY A 64 -3.69 -0.52 -14.01
CA GLY A 64 -4.09 -0.56 -15.42
C GLY A 64 -4.17 0.82 -16.06
N PRO A 65 -4.09 0.92 -17.41
CA PRO A 65 -4.10 2.20 -18.12
C PRO A 65 -5.42 2.95 -18.01
N GLN A 66 -6.52 2.24 -17.70
CA GLN A 66 -7.83 2.81 -17.46
C GLN A 66 -8.18 2.94 -15.97
N GLY A 67 -7.23 2.63 -15.09
CA GLY A 67 -7.42 2.72 -13.64
C GLY A 67 -8.41 1.70 -13.05
N LYS A 68 -8.63 0.58 -13.71
CA LYS A 68 -9.59 -0.46 -13.26
C LYS A 68 -9.05 -1.41 -12.20
N GLY A 69 -7.77 -1.27 -11.82
CA GLY A 69 -7.12 -2.18 -10.89
C GLY A 69 -6.71 -3.51 -11.54
N ASP A 70 -6.59 -3.53 -12.85
CA ASP A 70 -6.36 -4.69 -13.72
C ASP A 70 -4.99 -4.66 -14.42
N GLY A 71 -4.06 -3.91 -13.88
CA GLY A 71 -2.68 -3.90 -14.39
C GLY A 71 -2.01 -5.27 -14.29
N PRO A 72 -0.95 -5.52 -15.10
CA PRO A 72 -0.30 -6.84 -15.15
C PRO A 72 0.21 -7.33 -13.79
N ALA A 73 0.59 -6.45 -12.88
CA ALA A 73 1.01 -6.83 -11.53
C ALA A 73 -0.16 -7.06 -10.56
N ALA A 74 -1.38 -6.66 -10.90
CA ALA A 74 -2.52 -6.69 -9.98
C ALA A 74 -2.85 -8.08 -9.44
N ALA A 75 -2.66 -9.12 -10.24
CA ALA A 75 -2.98 -10.49 -9.85
C ALA A 75 -2.19 -10.97 -8.62
N ALA A 76 -0.94 -10.52 -8.48
CA ALA A 76 -0.04 -10.90 -7.39
C ALA A 76 -0.21 -10.07 -6.12
N LEU A 77 -1.02 -8.99 -6.14
CA LEU A 77 -1.13 -8.06 -5.03
C LEU A 77 -2.29 -8.39 -4.09
N SER A 78 -2.04 -8.22 -2.78
CA SER A 78 -3.05 -8.29 -1.73
C SER A 78 -2.84 -7.14 -0.73
N PRO A 79 -3.82 -6.25 -0.56
CA PRO A 79 -5.09 -6.16 -1.28
C PRO A 79 -4.91 -5.84 -2.78
N LYS A 80 -5.94 -6.16 -3.58
CA LYS A 80 -5.95 -5.78 -4.99
C LYS A 80 -5.91 -4.26 -5.16
N PRO A 81 -5.29 -3.75 -6.25
CA PRO A 81 -5.34 -2.34 -6.56
C PRO A 81 -6.76 -1.83 -6.70
N ALA A 82 -7.01 -0.62 -6.21
CA ALA A 82 -8.33 -0.02 -6.30
C ALA A 82 -8.73 0.23 -7.76
N ASN A 83 -10.01 -0.05 -8.08
CA ASN A 83 -10.61 0.42 -9.32
C ASN A 83 -11.02 1.89 -9.13
N TRP A 84 -10.31 2.79 -9.82
CA TRP A 84 -10.57 4.22 -9.74
C TRP A 84 -11.91 4.63 -10.34
N THR A 85 -12.41 3.89 -11.33
CA THR A 85 -13.69 4.16 -11.99
C THR A 85 -14.88 3.53 -11.27
N GLY A 86 -14.63 2.80 -10.18
CA GLY A 86 -15.67 2.19 -9.36
C GLY A 86 -16.29 3.16 -8.35
N ASP A 87 -17.51 2.87 -7.90
CA ASP A 87 -18.31 3.73 -7.02
C ASP A 87 -17.61 4.08 -5.70
N LYS A 88 -16.81 3.16 -5.16
CA LYS A 88 -16.05 3.41 -3.92
C LYS A 88 -15.11 4.59 -4.10
N THR A 89 -14.28 4.58 -5.15
CA THR A 89 -13.28 5.63 -5.38
C THR A 89 -13.94 6.93 -5.88
N LYS A 90 -15.03 6.83 -6.64
CA LYS A 90 -15.80 8.01 -7.05
C LYS A 90 -16.34 8.84 -5.89
N LYS A 91 -16.66 8.19 -4.76
CA LYS A 91 -17.17 8.85 -3.55
C LYS A 91 -16.07 9.52 -2.72
N GLU A 92 -14.82 9.20 -2.94
CA GLU A 92 -13.71 9.83 -2.23
C GLU A 92 -13.48 11.24 -2.74
N THR A 93 -13.17 12.18 -1.85
CA THR A 93 -12.82 13.55 -2.24
C THR A 93 -11.44 13.62 -2.88
N ASP A 94 -11.13 14.73 -3.57
CA ASP A 94 -9.80 14.95 -4.16
C ASP A 94 -8.71 14.90 -3.09
N GLY A 95 -8.96 15.48 -1.92
CA GLY A 95 -8.02 15.46 -0.82
C GLY A 95 -7.77 14.06 -0.24
N GLU A 96 -8.81 13.21 -0.17
CA GLU A 96 -8.65 11.80 0.25
C GLU A 96 -7.81 11.02 -0.75
N LEU A 97 -8.02 11.21 -2.06
CA LEU A 97 -7.21 10.59 -3.11
C LEU A 97 -5.76 11.07 -3.04
N PHE A 98 -5.55 12.39 -2.91
CA PHE A 98 -4.23 12.99 -2.77
C PHE A 98 -3.47 12.43 -1.55
N TRP A 99 -4.16 12.31 -0.40
CA TRP A 99 -3.57 11.74 0.80
C TRP A 99 -3.15 10.29 0.58
N LYS A 100 -4.00 9.47 -0.05
CA LYS A 100 -3.72 8.06 -0.34
C LYS A 100 -2.53 7.90 -1.29
N ILE A 101 -2.49 8.68 -2.36
CA ILE A 101 -1.35 8.70 -3.29
C ILE A 101 -0.08 9.07 -2.54
N SER A 102 -0.14 10.11 -1.70
CA SER A 102 1.03 10.60 -0.98
C SER A 102 1.59 9.59 0.03
N ASN A 103 0.73 8.86 0.73
CA ASN A 103 1.16 8.02 1.86
C ASN A 103 1.31 6.54 1.50
N GLY A 104 0.66 6.07 0.45
CA GLY A 104 0.68 4.66 0.10
C GLY A 104 0.05 3.76 1.17
N ARG A 105 -0.07 2.47 0.91
CA ARG A 105 -0.44 1.44 1.89
C ARG A 105 -0.16 0.05 1.35
N GLY A 106 0.48 -0.80 2.17
CA GLY A 106 0.79 -2.18 1.80
C GLY A 106 1.60 -2.25 0.51
N PRO A 107 1.12 -2.91 -0.54
CA PRO A 107 1.85 -2.99 -1.79
C PRO A 107 1.89 -1.67 -2.59
N MET A 108 1.06 -0.69 -2.27
CA MET A 108 1.11 0.64 -2.90
C MET A 108 2.15 1.52 -2.22
N PRO A 109 3.25 1.90 -2.89
CA PRO A 109 4.27 2.75 -2.29
C PRO A 109 3.78 4.18 -2.05
N PRO A 110 4.40 4.92 -1.09
CA PRO A 110 4.14 6.35 -0.93
C PRO A 110 4.78 7.16 -2.05
N TRP A 111 4.04 8.11 -2.61
CA TRP A 111 4.48 8.95 -3.73
C TRP A 111 4.86 10.38 -3.30
N LYS A 112 5.20 10.60 -2.02
CA LYS A 112 5.62 11.91 -1.50
C LYS A 112 6.88 12.48 -2.16
N HIS A 113 7.70 11.64 -2.78
CA HIS A 113 8.86 12.07 -3.52
C HIS A 113 8.52 12.78 -4.84
N LEU A 114 7.31 12.58 -5.38
CA LEU A 114 6.83 13.36 -6.51
C LEU A 114 6.44 14.78 -6.05
N PRO A 115 6.64 15.82 -6.88
CA PRO A 115 6.16 17.16 -6.60
C PRO A 115 4.69 17.19 -6.21
N GLU A 116 4.31 18.06 -5.29
CA GLU A 116 2.92 18.20 -4.85
C GLU A 116 1.97 18.48 -6.01
N LYS A 117 2.35 19.40 -6.88
CA LYS A 117 1.62 19.72 -8.11
C LYS A 117 1.33 18.48 -8.95
N GLU A 118 2.32 17.63 -9.16
CA GLU A 118 2.19 16.41 -9.96
C GLU A 118 1.21 15.42 -9.30
N ARG A 119 1.27 15.25 -7.98
CA ARG A 119 0.32 14.39 -7.25
C ARG A 119 -1.11 14.90 -7.34
N TRP A 120 -1.34 16.21 -7.32
CA TRP A 120 -2.66 16.81 -7.56
C TRP A 120 -3.14 16.60 -9.00
N GLN A 121 -2.23 16.67 -9.96
CA GLN A 121 -2.55 16.36 -11.35
C GLN A 121 -2.85 14.88 -11.59
N ILE A 122 -2.25 13.97 -10.81
CA ILE A 122 -2.66 12.55 -10.79
C ILE A 122 -4.13 12.43 -10.35
N VAL A 123 -4.55 13.16 -9.32
CA VAL A 123 -5.95 13.19 -8.89
C VAL A 123 -6.86 13.69 -10.02
N ASN A 124 -6.46 14.75 -10.73
CA ASN A 124 -7.21 15.26 -11.88
C ASN A 124 -7.37 14.20 -12.98
N TYR A 125 -6.30 13.48 -13.30
CA TYR A 125 -6.37 12.41 -14.30
C TYR A 125 -7.27 11.26 -13.85
N ILE A 126 -7.25 10.88 -12.58
CA ILE A 126 -8.21 9.91 -12.03
C ILE A 126 -9.65 10.39 -12.23
N ARG A 127 -9.94 11.69 -12.01
CA ARG A 127 -11.27 12.28 -12.24
C ARG A 127 -11.67 12.24 -13.71
N GLU A 128 -10.74 12.48 -14.63
CA GLU A 128 -10.99 12.33 -16.06
C GLU A 128 -11.38 10.90 -16.42
N LEU A 129 -10.66 9.89 -15.90
CA LEU A 129 -11.01 8.48 -16.08
C LEU A 129 -12.41 8.13 -15.52
N GLN A 130 -12.86 8.88 -14.50
CA GLN A 130 -14.21 8.76 -13.93
C GLN A 130 -15.28 9.47 -14.76
N GLY A 131 -14.90 10.19 -15.81
CA GLY A 131 -15.79 10.99 -16.64
C GLY A 131 -16.14 12.36 -16.05
N VAL A 132 -15.43 12.81 -15.02
CA VAL A 132 -15.59 14.15 -14.44
C VAL A 132 -14.75 15.12 -15.23
N LYS A 133 -15.39 16.02 -15.97
CA LYS A 133 -14.73 17.16 -16.63
C LYS A 133 -14.59 18.29 -15.60
N LYS A 134 -13.37 18.81 -15.43
CA LYS A 134 -13.10 20.03 -14.64
C LYS A 134 -13.09 21.25 -15.51
#